data_43cae80e15726e1084a12dfe1c3a947e
#
_entry.id   43cae80e15726e1084a12dfe1c3a947e
#
_cell.length_a   1.000
_cell.length_b   1.000
_cell.length_c   1.000
_cell.angle_alpha   90.00
_cell.angle_beta   90.00
_cell.angle_gamma   90.00
#
_symmetry.space_group_name_H-M   'P 1'
#
loop_
_entity.id
_entity.type
_entity.pdbx_description
1 polymer ?
#
loop_
_entity_poly.entity_id
_entity_poly.type
_entity_poly.pdbx_seq_one_letter_code
_entity_poly.pdbx_strand_id
1 'polypeptide(L)'
;MRIAGRVPRVLVVEDEQDIARLIKHALERSGDADVEIVSSGDTALRAVTELAPDLVILDLNLPVLSGTEVCRILRARPATSAVPIIMLTARTAEGDRVAGLDLGADDYVTKPFSLRELAARVRAVLRRRRHVDAPTGSIYQGIHLLADFDAVSISVDGNPVRLTRREFELLKFLVENRNRVLSRDRLLERVWGYERFIETRSVDVHVGRLRSKLGAAGEQIETVVGLGYRFVD
;
A
#
# COMPACT_ATOMS: atom_id res chain seq x y z
N MET A 1 18.04 6.47 -22.09
CA MET A 1 19.00 7.17 -21.21
C MET A 1 18.55 6.92 -19.77
N ARG A 2 19.19 5.97 -19.03
CA ARG A 2 18.86 5.68 -17.63
C ARG A 2 19.38 6.83 -16.78
N ILE A 3 18.48 7.60 -16.20
CA ILE A 3 18.83 8.59 -15.17
C ILE A 3 19.33 7.78 -13.97
N ALA A 4 20.56 8.05 -13.52
CA ALA A 4 21.25 7.39 -12.43
C ALA A 4 20.51 7.64 -11.10
N GLY A 5 19.51 6.81 -10.79
CA GLY A 5 18.86 6.74 -9.51
C GLY A 5 19.39 5.53 -8.75
N ARG A 6 19.58 5.67 -7.44
CA ARG A 6 19.93 4.56 -6.52
C ARG A 6 19.01 3.37 -6.77
N VAL A 7 19.58 2.16 -6.80
CA VAL A 7 18.80 0.92 -6.84
C VAL A 7 17.94 0.86 -5.58
N PRO A 8 16.62 0.65 -5.69
CA PRO A 8 15.74 0.56 -4.53
C PRO A 8 16.11 -0.60 -3.62
N ARG A 9 16.03 -0.41 -2.31
CA ARG A 9 16.23 -1.46 -1.31
C ARG A 9 14.90 -2.09 -0.95
N VAL A 10 14.82 -3.42 -1.05
CA VAL A 10 13.65 -4.21 -0.63
C VAL A 10 14.05 -5.12 0.51
N LEU A 11 13.33 -5.06 1.62
CA LEU A 11 13.47 -6.00 2.73
C LEU A 11 12.45 -7.11 2.56
N VAL A 12 12.90 -8.36 2.47
CA VAL A 12 12.06 -9.57 2.47
C VAL A 12 12.09 -10.18 3.86
N VAL A 13 10.93 -10.32 4.47
CA VAL A 13 10.74 -10.94 5.77
C VAL A 13 9.95 -12.22 5.57
N GLU A 14 10.66 -13.34 5.59
CA GLU A 14 10.13 -14.67 5.26
C GLU A 14 10.99 -15.72 5.99
N ASP A 15 10.38 -16.61 6.76
CA ASP A 15 11.09 -17.65 7.51
C ASP A 15 11.44 -18.88 6.65
N GLU A 16 10.66 -19.15 5.60
CA GLU A 16 10.98 -20.17 4.61
C GLU A 16 12.11 -19.69 3.67
N GLN A 17 13.35 -20.12 3.96
CA GLN A 17 14.54 -19.65 3.24
C GLN A 17 14.47 -19.85 1.72
N ASP A 18 13.84 -20.93 1.26
CA ASP A 18 13.72 -21.22 -0.17
C ASP A 18 12.81 -20.20 -0.87
N ILE A 19 11.70 -19.82 -0.23
CA ILE A 19 10.80 -18.79 -0.73
C ILE A 19 11.51 -17.43 -0.74
N ALA A 20 12.19 -17.09 0.36
CA ALA A 20 12.93 -15.83 0.47
C ALA A 20 14.01 -15.70 -0.62
N ARG A 21 14.79 -16.77 -0.87
CA ARG A 21 15.81 -16.80 -1.93
C ARG A 21 15.21 -16.69 -3.33
N LEU A 22 14.09 -17.35 -3.59
CA LEU A 22 13.38 -17.26 -4.87
C LEU A 22 12.89 -15.83 -5.14
N ILE A 23 12.33 -15.15 -4.12
CA ILE A 23 11.91 -13.77 -4.21
C ILE A 23 13.12 -12.86 -4.49
N LYS A 24 14.20 -13.00 -3.70
CA LYS A 24 15.44 -12.25 -3.89
C LYS A 24 15.98 -12.41 -5.30
N HIS A 25 16.16 -13.65 -5.75
CA HIS A 25 16.68 -13.94 -7.08
C HIS A 25 15.82 -13.32 -8.20
N ALA A 26 14.48 -13.38 -8.07
CA ALA A 26 13.59 -12.84 -9.07
C ALA A 26 13.68 -11.31 -9.17
N LEU A 27 13.79 -10.60 -8.04
CA LEU A 27 13.85 -9.13 -8.01
C LEU A 27 15.21 -8.59 -8.42
N GLU A 28 16.31 -9.24 -7.99
CA GLU A 28 17.67 -8.82 -8.34
C GLU A 28 18.01 -9.12 -9.81
N ARG A 29 17.59 -10.28 -10.33
CA ARG A 29 17.80 -10.64 -11.74
C ARG A 29 17.14 -9.69 -12.72
N SER A 30 15.98 -9.15 -12.38
CA SER A 30 15.30 -8.13 -13.20
C SER A 30 15.91 -6.74 -13.05
N GLY A 31 16.85 -6.54 -12.12
CA GLY A 31 17.43 -5.23 -11.79
C GLY A 31 16.44 -4.28 -11.13
N ASP A 32 15.38 -4.82 -10.55
CA ASP A 32 14.30 -4.04 -9.94
C ASP A 32 14.67 -3.51 -8.56
N ALA A 33 15.46 -4.27 -7.78
CA ALA A 33 15.82 -3.92 -6.42
C ALA A 33 17.10 -4.62 -5.94
N ASP A 34 17.70 -4.06 -4.88
CA ASP A 34 18.67 -4.70 -4.00
C ASP A 34 17.90 -5.31 -2.82
N VAL A 35 18.09 -6.60 -2.55
CA VAL A 35 17.21 -7.35 -1.64
C VAL A 35 17.96 -7.85 -0.42
N GLU A 36 17.53 -7.43 0.76
CA GLU A 36 17.94 -7.98 2.05
C GLU A 36 16.87 -8.95 2.56
N ILE A 37 17.31 -10.05 3.21
CA ILE A 37 16.42 -11.07 3.77
C ILE A 37 16.59 -11.15 5.27
N VAL A 38 15.47 -11.20 6.00
CA VAL A 38 15.41 -11.56 7.42
C VAL A 38 14.32 -12.60 7.64
N SER A 39 14.47 -13.45 8.65
CA SER A 39 13.64 -14.63 8.85
C SER A 39 12.66 -14.54 10.03
N SER A 40 12.59 -13.39 10.72
CA SER A 40 11.72 -13.23 11.89
C SER A 40 11.23 -11.80 12.05
N GLY A 41 10.09 -11.63 12.73
CA GLY A 41 9.47 -10.32 12.90
C GLY A 41 10.28 -9.35 13.75
N ASP A 42 10.99 -9.83 14.77
CA ASP A 42 11.85 -9.01 15.63
C ASP A 42 13.07 -8.47 14.88
N THR A 43 13.70 -9.31 14.04
CA THR A 43 14.79 -8.89 13.16
C THR A 43 14.32 -7.92 12.09
N ALA A 44 13.09 -8.08 11.59
CA ALA A 44 12.48 -7.16 10.63
C ALA A 44 12.35 -5.75 11.18
N LEU A 45 11.90 -5.58 12.44
CA LEU A 45 11.77 -4.27 13.06
C LEU A 45 13.10 -3.53 13.19
N ARG A 46 14.19 -4.24 13.47
CA ARG A 46 15.55 -3.67 13.50
C ARG A 46 16.01 -3.32 12.09
N ALA A 47 15.91 -4.27 11.17
CA ALA A 47 16.33 -4.07 9.79
C ALA A 47 15.62 -2.89 9.10
N VAL A 48 14.32 -2.69 9.31
CA VAL A 48 13.60 -1.54 8.74
C VAL A 48 14.17 -0.22 9.25
N THR A 49 14.55 -0.15 10.54
CA THR A 49 15.12 1.07 11.14
C THR A 49 16.54 1.35 10.65
N GLU A 50 17.37 0.31 10.51
CA GLU A 50 18.78 0.44 10.12
C GLU A 50 18.95 0.64 8.60
N LEU A 51 18.20 -0.10 7.80
CA LEU A 51 18.36 -0.11 6.34
C LEU A 51 17.53 0.99 5.66
N ALA A 52 16.47 1.49 6.31
CA ALA A 52 15.48 2.39 5.74
C ALA A 52 15.04 1.93 4.32
N PRO A 53 14.44 0.72 4.19
CA PRO A 53 14.11 0.14 2.90
C PRO A 53 13.06 0.96 2.16
N ASP A 54 13.07 0.83 0.84
CA ASP A 54 12.09 1.47 -0.04
C ASP A 54 10.76 0.69 -0.10
N LEU A 55 10.79 -0.60 0.30
CA LEU A 55 9.65 -1.50 0.37
C LEU A 55 9.96 -2.65 1.31
N VAL A 56 8.95 -3.12 2.04
CA VAL A 56 8.99 -4.37 2.81
C VAL A 56 8.03 -5.38 2.18
N ILE A 57 8.51 -6.59 1.92
CA ILE A 57 7.69 -7.77 1.61
C ILE A 57 7.65 -8.58 2.90
N LEU A 58 6.46 -8.84 3.45
CA LEU A 58 6.28 -9.32 4.80
C LEU A 58 5.36 -10.54 4.84
N ASP A 59 5.87 -11.70 5.23
CA ASP A 59 5.02 -12.84 5.52
C ASP A 59 4.20 -12.60 6.78
N LEU A 60 2.96 -13.05 6.78
CA LEU A 60 2.09 -13.04 7.95
C LEU A 60 2.51 -14.06 8.99
N ASN A 61 2.93 -15.25 8.54
CA ASN A 61 3.25 -16.40 9.38
C ASN A 61 4.73 -16.42 9.76
N LEU A 62 5.17 -15.50 10.60
CA LEU A 62 6.54 -15.43 11.06
C LEU A 62 6.69 -15.99 12.48
N PRO A 63 7.84 -16.59 12.81
CA PRO A 63 8.13 -16.98 14.18
C PRO A 63 8.36 -15.76 15.07
N VAL A 64 8.18 -15.94 16.38
CA VAL A 64 8.40 -14.97 17.47
C VAL A 64 7.41 -13.80 17.42
N LEU A 65 7.34 -13.06 16.32
CA LEU A 65 6.45 -11.91 16.13
C LEU A 65 5.79 -12.02 14.75
N SER A 66 4.47 -12.15 14.73
CA SER A 66 3.70 -12.28 13.49
C SER A 66 3.86 -11.08 12.56
N GLY A 67 3.72 -11.30 11.25
CA GLY A 67 3.79 -10.19 10.28
C GLY A 67 2.72 -9.14 10.50
N THR A 68 1.56 -9.51 11.05
CA THR A 68 0.51 -8.57 11.43
C THR A 68 0.96 -7.63 12.54
N GLU A 69 1.65 -8.14 13.56
CA GLU A 69 2.18 -7.33 14.65
C GLU A 69 3.34 -6.45 14.17
N VAL A 70 4.22 -6.97 13.32
CA VAL A 70 5.29 -6.18 12.67
C VAL A 70 4.68 -5.01 11.91
N CYS A 71 3.68 -5.23 11.08
CA CYS A 71 3.01 -4.18 10.32
C CYS A 71 2.41 -3.12 11.23
N ARG A 72 1.67 -3.54 12.28
CA ARG A 72 1.07 -2.64 13.26
C ARG A 72 2.12 -1.75 13.93
N ILE A 73 3.24 -2.33 14.35
CA ILE A 73 4.34 -1.59 14.99
C ILE A 73 4.97 -0.59 14.02
N LEU A 74 5.23 -1.00 12.76
CA LEU A 74 5.79 -0.12 11.74
C LEU A 74 4.85 1.06 11.44
N ARG A 75 3.54 0.83 11.38
CA ARG A 75 2.54 1.88 11.15
C ARG A 75 2.35 2.82 12.34
N ALA A 76 2.57 2.36 13.56
CA ALA A 76 2.49 3.18 14.76
C ALA A 76 3.70 4.12 14.93
N ARG A 77 4.85 3.82 14.32
CA ARG A 77 6.07 4.61 14.44
C ARG A 77 6.17 5.66 13.33
N PRO A 78 6.27 6.97 13.64
CA PRO A 78 6.36 8.03 12.62
C PRO A 78 7.48 7.80 11.58
N ALA A 79 8.65 7.32 12.03
CA ALA A 79 9.81 7.07 11.17
C ALA A 79 9.61 5.96 10.13
N THR A 80 8.70 5.01 10.38
CA THR A 80 8.48 3.83 9.51
C THR A 80 7.06 3.75 8.95
N SER A 81 6.14 4.60 9.41
CA SER A 81 4.73 4.54 9.03
C SER A 81 4.47 4.71 7.52
N ALA A 82 5.36 5.41 6.83
CA ALA A 82 5.28 5.68 5.38
C ALA A 82 5.99 4.62 4.51
N VAL A 83 6.70 3.65 5.12
CA VAL A 83 7.38 2.59 4.35
C VAL A 83 6.32 1.68 3.73
N PRO A 84 6.32 1.49 2.41
CA PRO A 84 5.37 0.59 1.76
C PRO A 84 5.55 -0.86 2.22
N ILE A 85 4.43 -1.57 2.42
CA ILE A 85 4.42 -2.98 2.86
C ILE A 85 3.53 -3.79 1.91
N ILE A 86 4.11 -4.83 1.30
CA ILE A 86 3.36 -5.89 0.61
C ILE A 86 3.32 -7.10 1.53
N MET A 87 2.14 -7.54 1.94
CA MET A 87 1.97 -8.74 2.76
C MET A 87 1.89 -10.00 1.91
N LEU A 88 2.57 -11.07 2.35
CA LEU A 88 2.36 -12.41 1.84
C LEU A 88 1.42 -13.15 2.79
N THR A 89 0.38 -13.80 2.27
CA THR A 89 -0.65 -14.45 3.09
C THR A 89 -1.05 -15.81 2.55
N ALA A 90 -1.35 -16.76 3.42
CA ALA A 90 -1.93 -18.03 3.02
C ALA A 90 -3.39 -17.85 2.56
N ARG A 91 -3.83 -18.64 1.59
CA ARG A 91 -5.15 -18.55 0.94
C ARG A 91 -6.35 -18.85 1.86
N THR A 92 -6.10 -19.37 3.06
CA THR A 92 -7.10 -20.08 3.88
C THR A 92 -7.88 -19.22 4.86
N ALA A 93 -7.59 -17.94 5.04
CA ALA A 93 -8.26 -17.13 6.04
C ALA A 93 -8.85 -15.86 5.43
N GLU A 94 -10.13 -15.90 5.07
CA GLU A 94 -10.89 -14.69 4.75
C GLU A 94 -10.87 -13.71 5.94
N GLY A 95 -10.82 -14.23 7.18
CA GLY A 95 -10.64 -13.46 8.41
C GLY A 95 -9.25 -12.82 8.57
N ASP A 96 -8.18 -13.53 8.21
CA ASP A 96 -6.80 -13.01 8.29
C ASP A 96 -6.53 -11.97 7.21
N ARG A 97 -7.20 -12.05 6.06
CA ARG A 97 -7.13 -11.05 4.97
C ARG A 97 -7.76 -9.72 5.41
N VAL A 98 -8.88 -9.76 6.10
CA VAL A 98 -9.53 -8.57 6.66
C VAL A 98 -8.68 -7.99 7.79
N ALA A 99 -8.19 -8.83 8.71
CA ALA A 99 -7.33 -8.38 9.82
C ALA A 99 -5.98 -7.81 9.34
N GLY A 100 -5.32 -8.44 8.35
CA GLY A 100 -4.06 -7.93 7.79
C GLY A 100 -4.22 -6.61 7.04
N LEU A 101 -5.35 -6.42 6.42
CA LEU A 101 -5.72 -5.20 5.74
C LEU A 101 -6.07 -4.08 6.73
N ASP A 102 -6.70 -4.37 7.87
CA ASP A 102 -6.96 -3.40 8.95
C ASP A 102 -5.68 -2.82 9.57
N LEU A 103 -4.53 -3.41 9.29
CA LEU A 103 -3.23 -3.00 9.82
C LEU A 103 -2.47 -1.98 8.94
N GLY A 104 -2.99 -1.60 7.79
CA GLY A 104 -2.38 -0.54 6.96
C GLY A 104 -1.33 -1.02 5.96
N ALA A 105 -1.32 -2.30 5.55
CA ALA A 105 -0.52 -2.75 4.42
C ALA A 105 -0.94 -2.04 3.12
N ASP A 106 0.01 -1.83 2.21
CA ASP A 106 -0.26 -1.16 0.93
C ASP A 106 -0.79 -2.13 -0.11
N ASP A 107 -0.42 -3.40 0.00
CA ASP A 107 -0.87 -4.47 -0.87
C ASP A 107 -0.66 -5.83 -0.22
N TYR A 108 -1.25 -6.90 -0.80
CA TYR A 108 -1.02 -8.27 -0.36
C TYR A 108 -1.06 -9.24 -1.54
N VAL A 109 -0.35 -10.35 -1.35
CA VAL A 109 -0.21 -11.42 -2.32
C VAL A 109 -0.52 -12.73 -1.61
N THR A 110 -1.42 -13.52 -2.18
CA THR A 110 -1.81 -14.81 -1.59
C THR A 110 -0.85 -15.93 -2.03
N LYS A 111 -0.37 -16.71 -1.08
CA LYS A 111 0.37 -17.96 -1.33
C LYS A 111 -0.61 -19.06 -1.80
N PRO A 112 -0.29 -19.86 -2.85
CA PRO A 112 0.88 -19.75 -3.69
C PRO A 112 0.77 -18.60 -4.71
N PHE A 113 1.88 -17.88 -4.92
CA PHE A 113 1.94 -16.76 -5.85
C PHE A 113 2.94 -16.98 -6.99
N SER A 114 2.75 -16.27 -8.07
CA SER A 114 3.73 -16.20 -9.15
C SER A 114 4.79 -15.15 -8.81
N LEU A 115 6.08 -15.53 -8.91
CA LEU A 115 7.20 -14.58 -8.75
C LEU A 115 7.10 -13.42 -9.75
N ARG A 116 6.56 -13.67 -10.95
CA ARG A 116 6.32 -12.63 -11.96
C ARG A 116 5.27 -11.62 -11.51
N GLU A 117 4.22 -12.10 -10.85
CA GLU A 117 3.18 -11.25 -10.26
C GLU A 117 3.75 -10.40 -9.12
N LEU A 118 4.46 -11.04 -8.17
CA LEU A 118 5.09 -10.33 -7.05
C LEU A 118 6.06 -9.25 -7.56
N ALA A 119 6.92 -9.57 -8.52
CA ALA A 119 7.84 -8.60 -9.12
C ALA A 119 7.10 -7.43 -9.79
N ALA A 120 5.98 -7.69 -10.47
CA ALA A 120 5.16 -6.62 -11.06
C ALA A 120 4.59 -5.69 -9.98
N ARG A 121 4.13 -6.24 -8.84
CA ARG A 121 3.63 -5.47 -7.70
C ARG A 121 4.73 -4.62 -7.06
N VAL A 122 5.90 -5.20 -6.84
CA VAL A 122 7.09 -4.51 -6.31
C VAL A 122 7.45 -3.33 -7.22
N ARG A 123 7.56 -3.53 -8.54
CA ARG A 123 7.84 -2.45 -9.49
C ARG A 123 6.79 -1.35 -9.44
N ALA A 124 5.51 -1.71 -9.34
CA ALA A 124 4.43 -0.74 -9.27
C ALA A 124 4.54 0.13 -8.01
N VAL A 125 4.83 -0.46 -6.85
CA VAL A 125 5.01 0.26 -5.58
C VAL A 125 6.24 1.17 -5.65
N LEU A 126 7.38 0.67 -6.12
CA LEU A 126 8.64 1.42 -6.18
C LEU A 126 8.62 2.56 -7.22
N ARG A 127 7.95 2.38 -8.36
CA ARG A 127 7.83 3.42 -9.40
C ARG A 127 7.14 4.68 -8.87
N ARG A 128 6.13 4.53 -8.03
CA ARG A 128 5.35 5.64 -7.50
C ARG A 128 6.10 6.51 -6.50
N ARG A 129 7.07 5.94 -5.79
CA ARG A 129 7.96 6.72 -4.90
C ARG A 129 8.77 7.77 -5.68
N ARG A 130 8.97 7.57 -7.00
CA ARG A 130 9.70 8.48 -7.89
C ARG A 130 8.82 9.56 -8.53
N HIS A 131 7.50 9.45 -8.44
CA HIS A 131 6.55 10.37 -9.10
C HIS A 131 5.78 11.27 -8.12
N VAL A 132 6.38 11.63 -7.01
CA VAL A 132 5.83 12.66 -6.10
C VAL A 132 6.17 14.08 -6.60
N ASP A 133 6.56 14.23 -7.86
CA ASP A 133 6.93 15.53 -8.45
C ASP A 133 6.00 15.88 -9.60
N ALA A 134 4.86 16.48 -9.29
CA ALA A 134 4.23 17.51 -10.13
C ALA A 134 3.32 18.37 -9.23
N PRO A 135 3.63 19.65 -9.02
CA PRO A 135 2.77 20.55 -8.29
C PRO A 135 1.59 20.92 -9.19
N THR A 136 0.46 20.35 -8.93
CA THR A 136 -0.82 20.91 -9.36
C THR A 136 -1.56 21.25 -8.08
N GLY A 137 -1.53 22.52 -7.69
CA GLY A 137 -2.20 23.04 -6.51
C GLY A 137 -3.63 22.53 -6.43
N SER A 138 -3.83 21.46 -5.70
CA SER A 138 -5.13 20.81 -5.58
C SER A 138 -5.52 20.75 -4.11
N ILE A 139 -6.01 21.89 -3.61
CA ILE A 139 -6.73 21.94 -2.36
C ILE A 139 -8.17 21.59 -2.67
N TYR A 140 -8.70 20.57 -2.02
CA TYR A 140 -10.11 20.27 -1.98
C TYR A 140 -10.68 20.75 -0.64
N GLN A 141 -11.74 21.53 -0.71
CA GLN A 141 -12.48 21.99 0.45
C GLN A 141 -13.96 21.64 0.26
N GLY A 142 -14.42 20.65 1.01
CA GLY A 142 -15.82 20.27 1.12
C GLY A 142 -16.41 20.69 2.47
N ILE A 143 -17.59 20.16 2.80
CA ILE A 143 -18.28 20.48 4.06
C ILE A 143 -17.48 20.00 5.26
N HIS A 144 -17.01 18.77 5.23
CA HIS A 144 -16.26 18.13 6.31
C HIS A 144 -14.78 17.94 5.99
N LEU A 145 -14.41 17.82 4.71
CA LEU A 145 -13.06 17.44 4.26
C LEU A 145 -12.31 18.67 3.76
N LEU A 146 -11.16 18.92 4.34
CA LEU A 146 -10.13 19.78 3.77
C LEU A 146 -8.92 18.91 3.43
N ALA A 147 -8.55 18.86 2.16
CA ALA A 147 -7.44 18.08 1.66
C ALA A 147 -6.49 18.96 0.84
N ASP A 148 -5.29 19.17 1.33
CA ASP A 148 -4.19 19.76 0.58
C ASP A 148 -3.28 18.62 0.10
N PHE A 149 -3.40 18.28 -1.17
CA PHE A 149 -2.69 17.15 -1.76
C PHE A 149 -1.21 17.47 -2.05
N ASP A 150 -0.83 18.74 -2.09
CA ASP A 150 0.56 19.16 -2.27
C ASP A 150 1.29 19.16 -0.93
N ALA A 151 0.64 19.68 0.12
CA ALA A 151 1.18 19.65 1.48
C ALA A 151 1.03 18.27 2.17
N VAL A 152 0.37 17.29 1.51
CA VAL A 152 0.04 15.96 2.08
C VAL A 152 -0.71 16.11 3.42
N SER A 153 -1.63 17.07 3.49
CA SER A 153 -2.37 17.40 4.70
C SER A 153 -3.87 17.15 4.49
N ILE A 154 -4.45 16.35 5.39
CA ILE A 154 -5.87 16.00 5.38
C ILE A 154 -6.45 16.33 6.75
N SER A 155 -7.58 17.01 6.77
CA SER A 155 -8.37 17.23 7.98
C SER A 155 -9.85 17.03 7.74
N VAL A 156 -10.55 16.55 8.75
CA VAL A 156 -12.01 16.40 8.79
C VAL A 156 -12.54 17.20 9.98
N ASP A 157 -13.44 18.12 9.71
CA ASP A 157 -13.98 19.05 10.71
C ASP A 157 -12.87 19.78 11.51
N GLY A 158 -11.79 20.17 10.82
CA GLY A 158 -10.61 20.81 11.41
C GLY A 158 -9.65 19.89 12.14
N ASN A 159 -9.97 18.61 12.31
CA ASN A 159 -9.11 17.64 12.98
C ASN A 159 -8.20 16.92 11.97
N PRO A 160 -6.87 16.89 12.19
CA PRO A 160 -5.95 16.22 11.28
C PRO A 160 -6.20 14.72 11.22
N VAL A 161 -6.26 14.16 10.00
CA VAL A 161 -6.44 12.73 9.75
C VAL A 161 -5.18 12.15 9.13
N ARG A 162 -4.65 11.08 9.72
CA ARG A 162 -3.48 10.37 9.19
C ARG A 162 -3.91 9.26 8.26
N LEU A 163 -3.59 9.43 6.99
CA LEU A 163 -3.77 8.40 5.98
C LEU A 163 -2.44 7.66 5.71
N THR A 164 -2.53 6.38 5.41
CA THR A 164 -1.41 5.70 4.77
C THR A 164 -1.21 6.27 3.36
N ARG A 165 -0.04 6.04 2.78
CA ARG A 165 0.23 6.51 1.42
C ARG A 165 -0.84 6.04 0.43
N ARG A 166 -1.27 4.78 0.54
CA ARG A 166 -2.27 4.20 -0.37
C ARG A 166 -3.66 4.82 -0.20
N GLU A 167 -4.08 5.06 1.02
CA GLU A 167 -5.34 5.74 1.33
C GLU A 167 -5.31 7.19 0.82
N PHE A 168 -4.17 7.87 0.95
CA PHE A 168 -3.98 9.21 0.43
C PHE A 168 -4.05 9.26 -1.11
N GLU A 169 -3.35 8.36 -1.81
CA GLU A 169 -3.39 8.24 -3.27
C GLU A 169 -4.82 7.92 -3.77
N LEU A 170 -5.53 7.04 -3.05
CA LEU A 170 -6.93 6.70 -3.35
C LEU A 170 -7.84 7.91 -3.17
N LEU A 171 -7.74 8.61 -2.04
CA LEU A 171 -8.53 9.82 -1.79
C LEU A 171 -8.26 10.88 -2.87
N LYS A 172 -6.99 11.16 -3.17
CA LYS A 172 -6.59 12.10 -4.21
C LYS A 172 -7.25 11.77 -5.54
N PHE A 173 -7.13 10.52 -5.97
CA PHE A 173 -7.68 10.09 -7.26
C PHE A 173 -9.21 10.15 -7.29
N LEU A 174 -9.89 9.82 -6.19
CA LEU A 174 -11.34 9.94 -6.06
C LEU A 174 -11.79 11.39 -6.16
N VAL A 175 -11.15 12.30 -5.43
CA VAL A 175 -11.46 13.74 -5.42
C VAL A 175 -11.17 14.39 -6.79
N GLU A 176 -10.05 14.07 -7.43
CA GLU A 176 -9.73 14.57 -8.78
C GLU A 176 -10.73 14.12 -9.85
N ASN A 177 -11.42 13.01 -9.61
CA ASN A 177 -12.46 12.46 -10.49
C ASN A 177 -13.86 12.52 -9.87
N ARG A 178 -14.10 13.47 -8.96
CA ARG A 178 -15.39 13.59 -8.26
C ARG A 178 -16.57 13.64 -9.21
N ASN A 179 -17.71 13.17 -8.74
CA ASN A 179 -18.97 13.04 -9.48
C ASN A 179 -18.93 12.04 -10.65
N ARG A 180 -17.81 11.29 -10.82
CA ARG A 180 -17.68 10.23 -11.82
C ARG A 180 -17.61 8.87 -11.15
N VAL A 181 -18.27 7.88 -11.73
CA VAL A 181 -18.13 6.49 -11.30
C VAL A 181 -16.81 5.94 -11.79
N LEU A 182 -15.99 5.47 -10.86
CA LEU A 182 -14.70 4.84 -11.13
C LEU A 182 -14.84 3.33 -10.88
N SER A 183 -14.59 2.54 -11.90
CA SER A 183 -14.61 1.08 -11.75
C SER A 183 -13.47 0.62 -10.84
N ARG A 184 -13.64 -0.57 -10.21
CA ARG A 184 -12.61 -1.18 -9.38
C ARG A 184 -11.31 -1.38 -10.15
N ASP A 185 -11.40 -1.82 -11.41
CA ASP A 185 -10.24 -2.02 -12.29
C ASP A 185 -9.51 -0.70 -12.55
N ARG A 186 -10.25 0.39 -12.81
CA ARG A 186 -9.65 1.71 -13.01
C ARG A 186 -8.99 2.26 -11.74
N LEU A 187 -9.60 2.05 -10.58
CA LEU A 187 -8.98 2.39 -9.30
C LEU A 187 -7.72 1.57 -9.08
N LEU A 188 -7.77 0.26 -9.33
CA LEU A 188 -6.63 -0.63 -9.20
C LEU A 188 -5.49 -0.25 -10.15
N GLU A 189 -5.78 0.05 -11.41
CA GLU A 189 -4.80 0.51 -12.39
C GLU A 189 -4.17 1.85 -11.97
N ARG A 190 -4.96 2.84 -11.59
CA ARG A 190 -4.50 4.19 -11.34
C ARG A 190 -3.87 4.38 -9.96
N VAL A 191 -4.44 3.78 -8.93
CA VAL A 191 -3.94 3.90 -7.56
C VAL A 191 -2.90 2.84 -7.24
N TRP A 192 -3.02 1.60 -7.77
CA TRP A 192 -2.04 0.51 -7.55
C TRP A 192 -1.09 0.30 -8.74
N GLY A 193 -1.43 0.78 -9.95
CA GLY A 193 -0.59 0.69 -11.15
C GLY A 193 -0.52 -0.70 -11.76
N TYR A 194 -1.53 -1.49 -11.54
CA TYR A 194 -1.58 -2.85 -12.07
C TYR A 194 -2.19 -2.88 -13.46
N GLU A 195 -1.50 -3.51 -14.40
CA GLU A 195 -2.09 -3.96 -15.65
C GLU A 195 -2.98 -5.18 -15.36
N ARG A 196 -4.11 -5.30 -16.05
CA ARG A 196 -5.20 -6.30 -15.93
C ARG A 196 -4.78 -7.68 -15.38
N PHE A 197 -5.63 -8.29 -14.55
CA PHE A 197 -5.61 -9.66 -13.97
C PHE A 197 -5.29 -9.78 -12.47
N ILE A 198 -5.52 -8.77 -11.65
CA ILE A 198 -5.31 -8.84 -10.22
C ILE A 198 -6.65 -8.70 -9.48
N GLU A 199 -6.84 -9.47 -8.39
CA GLU A 199 -8.08 -9.45 -7.60
C GLU A 199 -8.42 -8.02 -7.12
N THR A 200 -9.61 -7.54 -7.47
CA THR A 200 -10.12 -6.20 -7.17
C THR A 200 -10.49 -5.98 -5.71
N ARG A 201 -10.45 -7.03 -4.87
CA ARG A 201 -10.80 -6.95 -3.43
C ARG A 201 -9.93 -5.99 -2.62
N SER A 202 -8.70 -5.71 -3.06
CA SER A 202 -7.84 -4.69 -2.45
C SER A 202 -8.49 -3.31 -2.41
N VAL A 203 -9.22 -2.95 -3.47
CA VAL A 203 -9.88 -1.65 -3.58
C VAL A 203 -10.96 -1.51 -2.52
N ASP A 204 -11.83 -2.51 -2.37
CA ASP A 204 -12.97 -2.47 -1.45
C ASP A 204 -12.52 -2.28 0.00
N VAL A 205 -11.44 -2.94 0.39
CA VAL A 205 -10.89 -2.83 1.73
C VAL A 205 -10.28 -1.45 1.97
N HIS A 206 -9.50 -0.93 1.03
CA HIS A 206 -8.93 0.42 1.19
C HIS A 206 -10.01 1.51 1.17
N VAL A 207 -11.07 1.34 0.40
CA VAL A 207 -12.25 2.24 0.45
C VAL A 207 -12.93 2.15 1.83
N GLY A 208 -13.14 0.96 2.38
CA GLY A 208 -13.72 0.78 3.71
C GLY A 208 -12.92 1.50 4.79
N ARG A 209 -11.58 1.34 4.78
CA ARG A 209 -10.69 2.04 5.72
C ARG A 209 -10.68 3.54 5.54
N LEU A 210 -10.59 3.99 4.29
CA LEU A 210 -10.61 5.40 3.98
C LEU A 210 -11.89 6.04 4.54
N ARG A 211 -13.05 5.42 4.32
CA ARG A 211 -14.32 5.87 4.90
C ARG A 211 -14.27 5.93 6.43
N SER A 212 -13.78 4.88 7.07
CA SER A 212 -13.66 4.81 8.53
C SER A 212 -12.77 5.93 9.09
N LYS A 213 -11.64 6.22 8.44
CA LYS A 213 -10.72 7.28 8.87
C LYS A 213 -11.25 8.69 8.61
N LEU A 214 -12.00 8.87 7.54
CA LEU A 214 -12.62 10.14 7.17
C LEU A 214 -13.92 10.43 7.95
N GLY A 215 -14.46 9.46 8.69
CA GLY A 215 -15.69 9.69 9.48
C GLY A 215 -16.81 10.27 8.63
N ALA A 216 -17.33 11.43 9.01
CA ALA A 216 -18.41 12.13 8.28
C ALA A 216 -18.07 12.39 6.81
N ALA A 217 -16.83 12.78 6.50
CA ALA A 217 -16.39 12.97 5.12
C ALA A 217 -16.30 11.63 4.33
N GLY A 218 -16.26 10.50 5.01
CA GLY A 218 -16.25 9.17 4.37
C GLY A 218 -17.56 8.85 3.65
N GLU A 219 -18.67 9.46 4.02
CA GLU A 219 -19.97 9.32 3.36
C GLU A 219 -19.97 9.88 1.93
N GLN A 220 -19.07 10.83 1.64
CA GLN A 220 -18.87 11.36 0.30
C GLN A 220 -18.31 10.31 -0.70
N ILE A 221 -17.78 9.21 -0.21
CA ILE A 221 -17.34 8.08 -1.06
C ILE A 221 -18.50 7.10 -1.18
N GLU A 222 -19.27 7.17 -2.25
CA GLU A 222 -20.41 6.30 -2.50
C GLU A 222 -20.01 5.00 -3.19
N THR A 223 -20.73 3.90 -2.86
CA THR A 223 -20.65 2.65 -3.61
C THR A 223 -21.73 2.63 -4.68
N VAL A 224 -21.32 2.53 -5.94
CA VAL A 224 -22.23 2.30 -7.06
C VAL A 224 -22.24 0.81 -7.36
N VAL A 225 -23.34 0.14 -6.93
CA VAL A 225 -23.44 -1.32 -6.97
C VAL A 225 -23.17 -1.86 -8.37
N GLY A 226 -22.34 -2.88 -8.47
CA GLY A 226 -21.96 -3.51 -9.73
C GLY A 226 -20.96 -2.71 -10.59
N LEU A 227 -20.73 -1.41 -10.31
CA LEU A 227 -19.87 -0.55 -11.14
C LEU A 227 -18.58 -0.12 -10.43
N GLY A 228 -18.64 0.31 -9.16
CA GLY A 228 -17.45 0.77 -8.45
C GLY A 228 -17.75 1.82 -7.41
N TYR A 229 -16.97 2.91 -7.40
CA TYR A 229 -17.05 3.97 -6.40
C TYR A 229 -17.12 5.36 -7.04
N ARG A 230 -17.73 6.29 -6.33
CA ARG A 230 -17.84 7.70 -6.70
C ARG A 230 -17.60 8.58 -5.48
N PHE A 231 -16.83 9.64 -5.64
CA PHE A 231 -16.76 10.72 -4.66
C PHE A 231 -17.77 11.78 -5.03
N VAL A 232 -18.57 12.25 -4.08
CA VAL A 232 -19.58 13.31 -4.26
C VAL A 232 -19.22 14.51 -3.39
N ASP A 233 -19.52 15.72 -3.91
CA ASP A 233 -19.32 16.98 -3.20
C ASP A 233 -20.35 17.19 -2.10
#